data_785ed21ed60472efc3e8972683bf69cb
#
_entry.id   785ed21ed60472efc3e8972683bf69cb
#
_cell.length_a   1.000
_cell.length_b   1.000
_cell.length_c   1.000
_cell.angle_alpha   90.00
_cell.angle_beta   90.00
_cell.angle_gamma   90.00
#
_symmetry.space_group_name_H-M   'P 1'
#
loop_
_entity.id
_entity.type
_entity.pdbx_description
1 polymer ?
#
loop_
_entity_poly.entity_id
_entity_poly.type
_entity_poly.pdbx_seq_one_letter_code
_entity_poly.pdbx_strand_id
1 'polypeptide(L)'
;MVWYRIRVGDLLYNVKEETIMKNKIILMLLSFSLAVQAYGQDVLSGIVVDNLGKPVASAKVSLEKSVVSTLTDENGMFSITAPKGTSLFIETPTNAAKSILVGDEKKIRVVMDYASKPVSVNPLIAGQTNEESTSAVATVGSEELMKSSALSVRNALFGKVLGLTALQGSGSIWEEKAALSIRGAQSLSGSGILVLVDGFERPIDDLTTEEVESVSILKDAAAVALYGHKGINGAILVKTKRGMYDAMNIDISYDHGFSKAVRLPKFVDAYTYAQAMNEAYRNDGKGARYSQYELDAFRSGDLPYLYPNVDWMDETIGDMGHSNIYNISFQGGGKKMRYYTMLNLENSSGFFKNTDTNEGYSNQNEYSKGNIRANLDITISKSTNLQVNLLGILTEYNHSQPNKIMDNLYTLPAAAYPIKTEDGIWGGDLTWPGINPVANLQAKGYDRSHARTLMADMTLRQELDFITKGLGASLRLGYDNATTYWEVRSKSYKYASDVLNFENGIPANITRI
;
A
#
# COMPACT_ATOMS: atom_id res chain seq x y z
N MET A 1 3.70 -5.14 -12.83
CA MET A 1 4.64 -4.66 -11.79
C MET A 1 4.97 -5.85 -10.91
N VAL A 2 6.22 -6.20 -10.73
CA VAL A 2 6.64 -7.30 -9.84
C VAL A 2 7.27 -6.64 -8.62
N TRP A 3 6.74 -6.93 -7.44
CA TRP A 3 7.25 -6.44 -6.17
C TRP A 3 7.95 -7.56 -5.43
N TYR A 4 9.11 -7.26 -4.88
CA TYR A 4 9.80 -8.10 -3.91
C TYR A 4 9.88 -7.33 -2.60
N ARG A 5 9.35 -7.93 -1.54
CA ARG A 5 9.38 -7.38 -0.18
C ARG A 5 10.40 -8.17 0.65
N ILE A 6 11.37 -7.47 1.24
CA ILE A 6 12.34 -8.06 2.17
C ILE A 6 12.09 -7.42 3.53
N ARG A 7 11.66 -8.20 4.52
CA ARG A 7 11.54 -7.76 5.91
C ARG A 7 12.84 -8.01 6.66
N VAL A 8 13.29 -7.04 7.43
CA VAL A 8 14.53 -7.16 8.24
C VAL A 8 14.43 -8.31 9.26
N GLY A 9 13.24 -8.66 9.72
CA GLY A 9 13.00 -9.82 10.57
C GLY A 9 13.40 -11.15 9.92
N ASP A 10 13.23 -11.28 8.60
CA ASP A 10 13.58 -12.48 7.85
C ASP A 10 15.08 -12.55 7.52
N LEU A 11 15.76 -11.40 7.46
CA LEU A 11 17.21 -11.31 7.27
C LEU A 11 18.01 -11.84 8.49
N LEU A 12 17.48 -11.68 9.68
CA LEU A 12 18.10 -12.23 10.89
C LEU A 12 17.99 -13.77 10.95
N TYR A 13 17.08 -14.37 10.20
CA TYR A 13 16.94 -15.82 10.11
C TYR A 13 17.82 -16.46 9.03
N ASN A 14 18.20 -15.71 7.99
CA ASN A 14 18.97 -16.20 6.84
C ASN A 14 20.48 -15.88 6.84
N VAL A 15 20.98 -15.12 7.83
CA VAL A 15 22.44 -14.92 8.00
C VAL A 15 23.04 -16.11 8.74
N LYS A 16 22.86 -17.31 8.23
CA LYS A 16 23.41 -18.56 8.80
C LYS A 16 24.53 -19.17 7.98
N GLU A 17 25.26 -18.41 7.21
CA GLU A 17 26.49 -18.92 6.58
C GLU A 17 27.52 -17.82 6.30
N GLU A 18 28.24 -17.39 7.37
CA GLU A 18 29.66 -17.02 7.21
C GLU A 18 30.44 -17.11 8.52
N THR A 19 31.57 -17.77 8.46
CA THR A 19 32.17 -18.60 9.49
C THR A 19 33.11 -17.91 10.49
N ILE A 20 33.17 -16.60 10.63
CA ILE A 20 34.19 -15.94 11.50
C ILE A 20 33.60 -15.15 12.70
N MET A 21 32.33 -14.75 12.69
CA MET A 21 31.67 -14.16 13.87
C MET A 21 31.00 -15.23 14.76
N LYS A 22 30.85 -16.46 14.29
CA LYS A 22 30.21 -17.57 14.99
C LYS A 22 30.86 -17.94 16.31
N ASN A 23 32.18 -17.89 16.41
CA ASN A 23 32.87 -18.42 17.60
C ASN A 23 32.81 -17.50 18.83
N LYS A 24 32.60 -16.18 18.65
CA LYS A 24 32.47 -15.26 19.82
C LYS A 24 31.03 -15.19 20.33
N ILE A 25 30.05 -15.35 19.48
CA ILE A 25 28.62 -15.35 19.86
C ILE A 25 28.24 -16.71 20.48
N ILE A 26 28.81 -17.81 19.96
CA ILE A 26 28.59 -19.15 20.53
C ILE A 26 29.21 -19.26 21.94
N LEU A 27 30.37 -18.66 22.18
CA LEU A 27 30.97 -18.64 23.54
C LEU A 27 30.14 -17.80 24.53
N MET A 28 29.52 -16.71 24.06
CA MET A 28 28.65 -15.86 24.88
C MET A 28 27.28 -16.50 25.15
N LEU A 29 26.75 -17.28 24.20
CA LEU A 29 25.52 -18.06 24.38
C LEU A 29 25.74 -19.32 25.22
N LEU A 30 26.90 -19.95 25.13
CA LEU A 30 27.27 -21.10 25.98
C LEU A 30 27.50 -20.69 27.44
N SER A 31 28.07 -19.52 27.72
CA SER A 31 28.20 -19.01 29.09
C SER A 31 26.86 -18.59 29.70
N PHE A 32 25.89 -18.17 28.87
CA PHE A 32 24.52 -17.86 29.33
C PHE A 32 23.68 -19.14 29.54
N SER A 33 23.93 -20.21 28.78
CA SER A 33 23.21 -21.48 28.92
C SER A 33 23.66 -22.30 30.17
N LEU A 34 24.89 -22.11 30.66
CA LEU A 34 25.40 -22.75 31.88
C LEU A 34 24.93 -22.08 33.17
N ALA A 35 24.46 -20.82 33.11
CA ALA A 35 23.92 -20.12 34.27
C ALA A 35 22.42 -20.41 34.54
N VAL A 36 21.71 -21.04 33.59
CA VAL A 36 20.27 -21.33 33.69
C VAL A 36 19.95 -22.73 34.20
N GLN A 37 20.94 -23.61 34.44
CA GLN A 37 20.71 -25.00 34.84
C GLN A 37 20.54 -25.24 36.34
N ALA A 38 20.35 -24.23 37.19
CA ALA A 38 20.31 -24.41 38.64
C ALA A 38 18.94 -24.16 39.31
N TYR A 39 17.86 -23.90 38.53
CA TYR A 39 16.50 -23.82 39.09
C TYR A 39 15.63 -24.88 38.42
N GLY A 40 15.03 -25.77 39.24
CA GLY A 40 14.05 -26.74 38.79
C GLY A 40 12.91 -25.99 38.03
N GLN A 41 12.90 -26.08 36.72
CA GLN A 41 11.90 -25.40 35.91
C GLN A 41 10.60 -26.20 35.99
N ASP A 42 9.57 -25.65 36.62
CA ASP A 42 8.22 -26.20 36.58
C ASP A 42 7.64 -25.96 35.17
N VAL A 43 7.74 -26.98 34.32
CA VAL A 43 7.14 -26.97 32.97
C VAL A 43 5.66 -27.26 33.11
N LEU A 44 4.85 -26.29 32.76
CA LEU A 44 3.41 -26.39 32.66
C LEU A 44 3.04 -26.73 31.22
N SER A 45 2.30 -27.80 31.01
CA SER A 45 1.72 -28.16 29.72
C SER A 45 0.19 -27.99 29.74
N GLY A 46 -0.44 -27.74 28.59
CA GLY A 46 -1.88 -27.60 28.56
C GLY A 46 -2.46 -27.71 27.17
N ILE A 47 -3.78 -27.72 27.13
CA ILE A 47 -4.56 -27.66 25.89
C ILE A 47 -5.51 -26.47 25.95
N VAL A 48 -5.55 -25.69 24.90
CA VAL A 48 -6.53 -24.61 24.69
C VAL A 48 -7.61 -25.11 23.75
N VAL A 49 -8.84 -25.07 24.22
CA VAL A 49 -10.02 -25.48 23.45
C VAL A 49 -11.06 -24.39 23.48
N ASP A 50 -11.95 -24.36 22.49
CA ASP A 50 -13.13 -23.50 22.50
C ASP A 50 -14.26 -24.08 23.41
N ASN A 51 -15.36 -23.35 23.52
CA ASN A 51 -16.54 -23.77 24.31
C ASN A 51 -17.23 -25.02 23.77
N LEU A 52 -16.93 -25.44 22.52
CA LEU A 52 -17.41 -26.69 21.90
C LEU A 52 -16.40 -27.82 22.08
N GLY A 53 -15.25 -27.56 22.73
CA GLY A 53 -14.19 -28.54 22.95
C GLY A 53 -13.24 -28.73 21.77
N LYS A 54 -13.34 -27.91 20.72
CA LYS A 54 -12.45 -27.96 19.56
C LYS A 54 -11.10 -27.31 19.89
N PRO A 55 -9.96 -27.92 19.50
CA PRO A 55 -8.65 -27.34 19.71
C PRO A 55 -8.47 -25.95 19.07
N VAL A 56 -7.82 -25.04 19.75
CA VAL A 56 -7.48 -23.70 19.26
C VAL A 56 -6.00 -23.65 18.89
N ALA A 57 -5.71 -23.68 17.61
CA ALA A 57 -4.35 -23.53 17.09
C ALA A 57 -3.88 -22.07 17.13
N SER A 58 -2.57 -21.85 17.23
CA SER A 58 -1.93 -20.54 17.20
C SER A 58 -2.43 -19.56 18.28
N ALA A 59 -2.97 -20.05 19.38
CA ALA A 59 -3.24 -19.22 20.55
C ALA A 59 -1.91 -18.87 21.23
N LYS A 60 -1.67 -17.59 21.48
CA LYS A 60 -0.49 -17.12 22.20
C LYS A 60 -0.69 -17.31 23.69
N VAL A 61 0.19 -18.08 24.31
CA VAL A 61 0.24 -18.30 25.76
C VAL A 61 1.45 -17.58 26.31
N SER A 62 1.25 -16.59 27.15
CA SER A 62 2.33 -15.75 27.74
C SER A 62 2.19 -15.66 29.24
N LEU A 63 3.31 -15.41 29.93
CA LEU A 63 3.32 -15.11 31.35
C LEU A 63 3.11 -13.62 31.59
N GLU A 64 2.30 -13.28 32.57
CA GLU A 64 2.13 -11.90 33.02
C GLU A 64 3.49 -11.31 33.44
N LYS A 65 3.85 -10.15 32.91
CA LYS A 65 5.13 -9.44 33.18
C LYS A 65 6.39 -10.14 32.70
N SER A 66 6.31 -11.07 31.75
CA SER A 66 7.48 -11.79 31.22
C SER A 66 7.46 -11.76 29.69
N VAL A 67 8.63 -11.79 29.08
CA VAL A 67 8.81 -11.97 27.63
C VAL A 67 8.63 -13.43 27.18
N VAL A 68 8.41 -14.35 28.12
CA VAL A 68 8.24 -15.79 27.83
C VAL A 68 6.84 -16.02 27.26
N SER A 69 6.77 -16.48 26.03
CA SER A 69 5.53 -16.88 25.38
C SER A 69 5.72 -18.09 24.48
N THR A 70 4.64 -18.84 24.26
CA THR A 70 4.58 -19.95 23.30
C THR A 70 3.27 -19.89 22.52
N LEU A 71 3.21 -20.57 21.37
CA LEU A 71 1.98 -20.72 20.59
C LEU A 71 1.43 -22.16 20.76
N THR A 72 0.12 -22.30 20.72
CA THR A 72 -0.49 -23.63 20.67
C THR A 72 -0.31 -24.24 19.27
N ASP A 73 -0.08 -25.55 19.23
CA ASP A 73 -0.01 -26.33 18.00
C ASP A 73 -1.40 -26.55 17.35
N GLU A 74 -1.47 -27.32 16.24
CA GLU A 74 -2.71 -27.64 15.55
C GLU A 74 -3.73 -28.41 16.41
N ASN A 75 -3.25 -29.09 17.47
CA ASN A 75 -4.09 -29.78 18.44
C ASN A 75 -4.43 -28.91 19.67
N GLY A 76 -4.09 -27.61 19.62
CA GLY A 76 -4.32 -26.69 20.73
C GLY A 76 -3.37 -26.89 21.92
N MET A 77 -2.31 -27.70 21.78
CA MET A 77 -1.41 -28.02 22.89
C MET A 77 -0.30 -26.97 23.02
N PHE A 78 0.09 -26.68 24.26
CA PHE A 78 1.22 -25.79 24.57
C PHE A 78 2.07 -26.34 25.73
N SER A 79 3.28 -25.86 25.81
CA SER A 79 4.21 -26.09 26.93
C SER A 79 4.96 -24.81 27.23
N ILE A 80 4.95 -24.38 28.49
CA ILE A 80 5.58 -23.13 28.95
C ILE A 80 6.17 -23.31 30.33
N THR A 81 7.31 -22.72 30.58
CA THR A 81 7.88 -22.70 31.93
C THR A 81 7.21 -21.60 32.76
N ALA A 82 6.39 -21.99 33.73
CA ALA A 82 5.56 -21.07 34.49
C ALA A 82 5.68 -21.38 36.00
N PRO A 83 6.30 -20.50 36.83
CA PRO A 83 6.32 -20.64 38.26
C PRO A 83 4.90 -20.59 38.86
N LYS A 84 4.68 -21.35 39.93
CA LYS A 84 3.43 -21.32 40.70
C LYS A 84 3.10 -19.89 41.16
N GLY A 85 1.84 -19.48 41.05
CA GLY A 85 1.38 -18.16 41.47
C GLY A 85 1.57 -17.07 40.42
N THR A 86 2.10 -17.41 39.23
CA THR A 86 2.11 -16.48 38.09
C THR A 86 0.80 -16.56 37.29
N SER A 87 0.41 -15.48 36.65
CA SER A 87 -0.76 -15.48 35.74
C SER A 87 -0.31 -15.84 34.34
N LEU A 88 -0.98 -16.83 33.74
CA LEU A 88 -0.92 -17.10 32.30
C LEU A 88 -1.95 -16.26 31.57
N PHE A 89 -1.51 -15.60 30.53
CA PHE A 89 -2.37 -14.86 29.63
C PHE A 89 -2.43 -15.62 28.30
N ILE A 90 -3.63 -16.00 27.89
CA ILE A 90 -3.89 -16.76 26.67
C ILE A 90 -4.71 -15.89 25.73
N GLU A 91 -4.18 -15.65 24.55
CA GLU A 91 -4.80 -14.85 23.51
C GLU A 91 -4.95 -15.69 22.25
N THR A 92 -6.16 -15.77 21.72
CA THR A 92 -6.44 -16.51 20.49
C THR A 92 -6.24 -15.63 19.27
N PRO A 93 -6.03 -16.20 18.06
CA PRO A 93 -6.00 -15.44 16.81
C PRO A 93 -7.26 -14.61 16.56
N THR A 94 -8.38 -14.97 17.18
CA THR A 94 -9.66 -14.24 17.14
C THR A 94 -9.79 -13.17 18.22
N ASN A 95 -8.67 -12.83 18.92
CA ASN A 95 -8.60 -11.84 20.00
C ASN A 95 -9.48 -12.14 21.23
N ALA A 96 -9.86 -13.39 21.45
CA ALA A 96 -10.38 -13.79 22.76
C ALA A 96 -9.21 -13.97 23.72
N ALA A 97 -9.27 -13.33 24.88
CA ALA A 97 -8.20 -13.38 25.86
C ALA A 97 -8.73 -13.90 27.20
N LYS A 98 -7.92 -14.73 27.87
CA LYS A 98 -8.22 -15.28 29.20
C LYS A 98 -6.97 -15.28 30.07
N SER A 99 -7.10 -14.86 31.31
CA SER A 99 -6.04 -14.96 32.31
C SER A 99 -6.35 -16.08 33.28
N ILE A 100 -5.34 -16.91 33.60
CA ILE A 100 -5.44 -18.03 34.52
C ILE A 100 -4.28 -18.01 35.48
N LEU A 101 -4.55 -18.16 36.76
CA LEU A 101 -3.49 -18.29 37.78
C LEU A 101 -2.93 -19.70 37.74
N VAL A 102 -1.60 -19.83 37.67
CA VAL A 102 -0.89 -21.13 37.72
C VAL A 102 -0.95 -21.69 39.12
N GLY A 103 -1.63 -22.82 39.27
CA GLY A 103 -1.73 -23.60 40.52
C GLY A 103 -0.63 -24.66 40.65
N ASP A 104 -0.94 -25.75 41.35
CA ASP A 104 -0.06 -26.90 41.52
C ASP A 104 -0.14 -27.91 40.36
N GLU A 105 -1.04 -27.71 39.43
CA GLU A 105 -1.29 -28.63 38.31
C GLU A 105 -0.21 -28.48 37.22
N LYS A 106 0.42 -29.61 36.85
CA LYS A 106 1.39 -29.64 35.74
C LYS A 106 0.71 -29.72 34.34
N LYS A 107 -0.58 -30.00 34.31
CA LYS A 107 -1.38 -30.03 33.09
C LYS A 107 -2.69 -29.27 33.27
N ILE A 108 -2.96 -28.31 32.40
CA ILE A 108 -4.17 -27.52 32.47
C ILE A 108 -4.97 -27.63 31.17
N ARG A 109 -6.29 -27.60 31.30
CA ARG A 109 -7.19 -27.43 30.16
C ARG A 109 -7.82 -26.06 30.23
N VAL A 110 -7.58 -25.26 29.21
CA VAL A 110 -8.11 -23.92 29.11
C VAL A 110 -9.26 -23.94 28.12
N VAL A 111 -10.47 -23.69 28.61
CA VAL A 111 -11.62 -23.46 27.76
C VAL A 111 -11.67 -21.96 27.50
N MET A 112 -11.46 -21.59 26.26
CA MET A 112 -11.70 -20.23 25.81
C MET A 112 -13.19 -20.06 25.62
N ASP A 113 -13.78 -19.15 26.35
CA ASP A 113 -15.13 -18.71 26.03
C ASP A 113 -15.03 -17.97 24.70
N TYR A 114 -15.20 -18.71 23.62
CA TYR A 114 -15.62 -18.14 22.38
C TYR A 114 -17.08 -17.68 22.57
N ALA A 115 -17.25 -16.60 23.27
CA ALA A 115 -18.14 -15.65 22.68
C ALA A 115 -17.46 -15.31 21.37
N SER A 116 -17.95 -15.85 20.25
CA SER A 116 -17.68 -15.27 18.95
C SER A 116 -17.82 -13.77 19.21
N LYS A 117 -16.66 -13.04 19.28
CA LYS A 117 -16.78 -11.59 19.47
C LYS A 117 -17.72 -11.22 18.38
N PRO A 118 -18.90 -10.65 18.69
CA PRO A 118 -19.81 -10.31 17.66
C PRO A 118 -18.97 -9.48 16.70
N VAL A 119 -18.75 -10.02 15.50
CA VAL A 119 -18.27 -9.18 14.41
C VAL A 119 -19.41 -8.19 14.34
N SER A 120 -19.22 -7.04 14.99
CA SER A 120 -20.20 -5.97 14.94
C SER A 120 -20.25 -5.57 13.48
N VAL A 121 -21.05 -6.29 12.73
CA VAL A 121 -21.34 -6.07 11.32
C VAL A 121 -21.80 -4.64 11.13
N ASN A 122 -22.26 -4.06 12.22
CA ASN A 122 -22.71 -2.69 12.29
C ASN A 122 -22.23 -2.06 13.58
N PRO A 123 -21.44 -0.97 13.54
CA PRO A 123 -20.99 -0.27 14.74
C PRO A 123 -22.13 0.28 15.59
N LEU A 124 -23.36 0.33 15.05
CA LEU A 124 -24.56 0.76 15.75
C LEU A 124 -25.37 -0.40 16.37
N ILE A 125 -25.10 -1.64 15.99
CA ILE A 125 -25.72 -2.84 16.57
C ILE A 125 -24.61 -3.63 17.27
N ALA A 126 -24.44 -3.37 18.55
CA ALA A 126 -23.52 -4.15 19.37
C ALA A 126 -24.08 -5.57 19.61
N GLY A 127 -23.22 -6.57 19.48
CA GLY A 127 -23.52 -7.91 19.99
C GLY A 127 -24.04 -8.93 18.99
N GLN A 128 -24.24 -8.61 17.71
CA GLN A 128 -24.69 -9.60 16.70
C GLN A 128 -23.53 -10.52 16.30
N THR A 129 -23.73 -11.84 16.45
CA THR A 129 -22.77 -12.86 15.99
C THR A 129 -22.93 -13.14 14.50
N ASN A 130 -21.92 -13.77 13.86
CA ASN A 130 -22.03 -14.19 12.46
C ASN A 130 -23.19 -15.18 12.23
N GLU A 131 -23.52 -15.99 13.24
CA GLU A 131 -24.60 -16.98 13.19
C GLU A 131 -25.98 -16.30 13.27
N GLU A 132 -26.09 -15.18 13.95
CA GLU A 132 -27.32 -14.38 14.09
C GLU A 132 -27.49 -13.36 12.97
N SER A 133 -26.44 -13.13 12.16
CA SER A 133 -26.47 -12.15 11.08
C SER A 133 -27.10 -12.72 9.82
N THR A 134 -28.18 -12.09 9.37
CA THR A 134 -28.78 -12.34 8.05
C THR A 134 -28.09 -11.57 6.92
N SER A 135 -27.08 -10.77 7.26
CA SER A 135 -26.38 -9.87 6.33
C SER A 135 -25.21 -10.55 5.64
N ALA A 136 -25.03 -10.28 4.35
CA ALA A 136 -23.89 -10.78 3.58
C ALA A 136 -22.66 -9.88 3.80
N VAL A 137 -21.81 -10.29 4.73
CA VAL A 137 -20.56 -9.61 5.09
C VAL A 137 -19.37 -10.50 4.78
N ALA A 138 -18.28 -9.91 4.35
CA ALA A 138 -16.99 -10.58 4.24
C ALA A 138 -15.92 -9.71 4.92
N THR A 139 -15.07 -10.34 5.72
CA THR A 139 -14.03 -9.64 6.50
C THR A 139 -12.67 -10.24 6.20
N VAL A 140 -11.66 -9.37 6.10
CA VAL A 140 -10.26 -9.72 6.03
C VAL A 140 -9.52 -9.06 7.19
N GLY A 141 -8.66 -9.81 7.85
CA GLY A 141 -7.85 -9.33 8.98
C GLY A 141 -6.49 -8.77 8.56
N SER A 142 -5.82 -8.12 9.50
CA SER A 142 -4.49 -7.53 9.33
C SER A 142 -3.46 -8.52 8.80
N GLU A 143 -3.41 -9.73 9.33
CA GLU A 143 -2.43 -10.75 8.91
C GLU A 143 -2.53 -11.05 7.41
N GLU A 144 -3.74 -11.19 6.88
CA GLU A 144 -3.95 -11.46 5.46
C GLU A 144 -3.66 -10.23 4.59
N LEU A 145 -3.97 -9.03 5.07
CA LEU A 145 -3.62 -7.78 4.38
C LEU A 145 -2.11 -7.59 4.29
N MET A 146 -1.38 -7.87 5.37
CA MET A 146 0.07 -7.74 5.47
C MET A 146 0.86 -8.73 4.59
N LYS A 147 0.22 -9.80 4.08
CA LYS A 147 0.83 -10.69 3.07
C LYS A 147 0.98 -10.01 1.69
N SER A 148 0.30 -8.90 1.48
CA SER A 148 0.44 -8.10 0.26
C SER A 148 1.61 -7.13 0.41
N SER A 149 2.42 -7.00 -0.62
CA SER A 149 3.45 -5.96 -0.74
C SER A 149 2.93 -4.67 -1.37
N ALA A 150 1.62 -4.49 -1.46
CA ALA A 150 1.02 -3.30 -2.05
C ALA A 150 1.18 -2.09 -1.13
N LEU A 151 1.47 -0.93 -1.71
CA LEU A 151 1.62 0.34 -0.99
C LEU A 151 0.29 0.90 -0.50
N SER A 152 -0.82 0.58 -1.15
CA SER A 152 -2.15 1.06 -0.78
C SER A 152 -3.03 -0.06 -0.22
N VAL A 153 -3.88 0.28 0.76
CA VAL A 153 -4.87 -0.64 1.31
C VAL A 153 -5.82 -1.16 0.24
N ARG A 154 -6.18 -0.34 -0.76
CA ARG A 154 -7.03 -0.77 -1.88
C ARG A 154 -6.39 -1.91 -2.66
N ASN A 155 -5.11 -1.78 -2.96
CA ASN A 155 -4.37 -2.81 -3.70
C ASN A 155 -4.11 -4.05 -2.84
N ALA A 156 -3.95 -3.89 -1.53
CA ALA A 156 -3.83 -5.01 -0.60
C ALA A 156 -5.11 -5.88 -0.53
N LEU A 157 -6.27 -5.35 -0.94
CA LEU A 157 -7.55 -6.07 -0.95
C LEU A 157 -7.76 -6.94 -2.20
N PHE A 158 -6.89 -6.89 -3.21
CA PHE A 158 -7.01 -7.72 -4.42
C PHE A 158 -7.15 -9.20 -4.09
N GLY A 159 -8.27 -9.80 -4.53
CA GLY A 159 -8.53 -11.23 -4.39
C GLY A 159 -8.75 -11.74 -2.97
N LYS A 160 -8.76 -10.86 -1.96
CA LYS A 160 -8.83 -11.26 -0.54
C LYS A 160 -10.23 -11.23 0.07
N VAL A 161 -11.15 -10.51 -0.56
CA VAL A 161 -12.51 -10.32 0.01
C VAL A 161 -13.57 -10.70 -1.00
N LEU A 162 -14.41 -11.66 -0.65
CA LEU A 162 -15.50 -12.15 -1.51
C LEU A 162 -16.52 -11.04 -1.81
N GLY A 163 -16.76 -10.80 -3.10
CA GLY A 163 -17.74 -9.83 -3.58
C GLY A 163 -17.19 -8.42 -3.72
N LEU A 164 -15.90 -8.20 -3.44
CA LEU A 164 -15.17 -6.97 -3.77
C LEU A 164 -14.42 -7.18 -5.08
N THR A 165 -14.63 -6.29 -6.02
CA THR A 165 -13.85 -6.17 -7.25
C THR A 165 -12.89 -4.99 -7.11
N ALA A 166 -11.63 -5.22 -7.39
CA ALA A 166 -10.60 -4.19 -7.42
C ALA A 166 -9.99 -4.16 -8.83
N LEU A 167 -9.92 -3.00 -9.45
CA LEU A 167 -9.38 -2.81 -10.78
C LEU A 167 -8.32 -1.70 -10.73
N GLN A 168 -7.07 -2.06 -11.00
CA GLN A 168 -5.97 -1.11 -11.12
C GLN A 168 -5.88 -0.63 -12.57
N GLY A 169 -6.12 0.65 -12.80
CA GLY A 169 -6.10 1.26 -14.14
C GLY A 169 -4.73 1.79 -14.56
N SER A 170 -3.86 2.11 -13.60
CA SER A 170 -2.53 2.68 -13.83
C SER A 170 -1.48 1.99 -12.96
N GLY A 171 -0.23 2.01 -13.41
CA GLY A 171 0.93 1.59 -12.63
C GLY A 171 1.79 2.77 -12.15
N SER A 172 1.37 4.00 -12.40
CA SER A 172 2.05 5.21 -11.90
C SER A 172 1.94 5.30 -10.39
N ILE A 173 2.99 5.73 -9.73
CA ILE A 173 3.16 5.65 -8.27
C ILE A 173 1.98 6.24 -7.48
N TRP A 174 1.38 7.36 -7.92
CA TRP A 174 0.23 7.98 -7.22
C TRP A 174 -1.14 7.57 -7.79
N GLU A 175 -1.18 6.97 -8.99
CA GLU A 175 -2.40 6.53 -9.67
C GLU A 175 -2.63 5.02 -9.59
N GLU A 176 -1.76 4.31 -8.89
CA GLU A 176 -1.79 2.85 -8.77
C GLU A 176 -2.97 2.32 -7.94
N LYS A 177 -3.69 3.21 -7.27
CA LYS A 177 -4.80 2.85 -6.37
C LYS A 177 -5.94 2.21 -7.14
N ALA A 178 -6.33 1.01 -6.71
CA ALA A 178 -7.41 0.29 -7.36
C ALA A 178 -8.76 1.00 -7.22
N ALA A 179 -9.51 1.06 -8.30
CA ALA A 179 -10.92 1.35 -8.24
C ALA A 179 -11.64 0.15 -7.62
N LEU A 180 -12.41 0.38 -6.56
CA LEU A 180 -13.15 -0.66 -5.84
C LEU A 180 -14.61 -0.64 -6.24
N SER A 181 -15.22 -1.81 -6.40
CA SER A 181 -16.66 -1.97 -6.55
C SER A 181 -17.15 -3.21 -5.82
N ILE A 182 -18.36 -3.15 -5.25
CA ILE A 182 -18.98 -4.27 -4.56
C ILE A 182 -20.02 -4.89 -5.48
N ARG A 183 -19.83 -6.18 -5.84
CA ARG A 183 -20.69 -6.91 -6.80
C ARG A 183 -20.75 -6.23 -8.19
N GLY A 184 -19.68 -5.54 -8.59
CA GLY A 184 -19.56 -4.83 -9.87
C GLY A 184 -20.10 -3.41 -9.83
N ALA A 185 -20.09 -2.74 -11.00
CA ALA A 185 -20.60 -1.38 -11.15
C ALA A 185 -22.14 -1.39 -11.12
N GLN A 186 -22.73 -0.80 -10.09
CA GLN A 186 -24.19 -0.80 -9.89
C GLN A 186 -24.85 0.51 -10.37
N SER A 187 -24.06 1.53 -10.71
CA SER A 187 -24.54 2.84 -11.16
C SER A 187 -23.71 3.38 -12.30
N LEU A 188 -24.38 3.86 -13.34
CA LEU A 188 -23.75 4.58 -14.45
C LEU A 188 -23.30 5.98 -14.07
N SER A 189 -23.86 6.54 -13.00
CA SER A 189 -23.53 7.89 -12.52
C SER A 189 -22.39 7.93 -11.48
N GLY A 190 -21.73 6.77 -11.22
CA GLY A 190 -20.49 6.73 -10.46
C GLY A 190 -20.60 7.05 -8.97
N SER A 191 -21.72 6.68 -8.31
CA SER A 191 -21.80 6.80 -6.86
C SER A 191 -20.78 5.85 -6.20
N GLY A 192 -19.87 6.41 -5.39
CA GLY A 192 -18.81 5.66 -4.73
C GLY A 192 -19.33 4.69 -3.67
N ILE A 193 -18.47 3.76 -3.25
CA ILE A 193 -18.71 2.91 -2.08
C ILE A 193 -18.57 3.78 -0.82
N LEU A 194 -19.46 3.62 0.14
CA LEU A 194 -19.31 4.24 1.46
C LEU A 194 -18.11 3.60 2.19
N VAL A 195 -17.16 4.40 2.60
CA VAL A 195 -16.02 3.94 3.41
C VAL A 195 -16.13 4.55 4.80
N LEU A 196 -16.07 3.69 5.81
CA LEU A 196 -16.09 4.11 7.22
C LEU A 196 -14.84 3.60 7.93
N VAL A 197 -14.03 4.52 8.46
CA VAL A 197 -12.86 4.23 9.28
C VAL A 197 -13.22 4.51 10.75
N ASP A 198 -13.22 3.47 11.56
CA ASP A 198 -13.64 3.52 12.98
C ASP A 198 -15.02 4.18 13.18
N GLY A 199 -15.89 4.08 12.16
CA GLY A 199 -17.25 4.61 12.18
C GLY A 199 -17.42 6.03 11.65
N PHE A 200 -16.36 6.66 11.14
CA PHE A 200 -16.38 7.96 10.48
C PHE A 200 -16.14 7.81 8.98
N GLU A 201 -16.87 8.58 8.16
CA GLU A 201 -16.69 8.57 6.71
C GLU A 201 -15.36 9.24 6.34
N ARG A 202 -14.37 8.44 5.93
CA ARG A 202 -13.01 8.86 5.63
C ARG A 202 -12.43 8.09 4.45
N PRO A 203 -11.52 8.68 3.66
CA PRO A 203 -10.86 7.98 2.56
C PRO A 203 -10.02 6.79 3.06
N ILE A 204 -10.15 5.63 2.42
CA ILE A 204 -9.31 4.47 2.70
C ILE A 204 -7.85 4.70 2.28
N ASP A 205 -7.62 5.65 1.37
CA ASP A 205 -6.30 6.00 0.83
C ASP A 205 -5.39 6.70 1.83
N ASP A 206 -5.98 7.26 2.88
CA ASP A 206 -5.24 7.90 3.96
C ASP A 206 -4.59 6.88 4.90
N LEU A 207 -5.04 5.63 4.83
CA LEU A 207 -4.55 4.55 5.68
C LEU A 207 -3.35 3.82 5.04
N THR A 208 -2.56 3.20 5.92
CA THR A 208 -1.55 2.20 5.57
C THR A 208 -2.02 0.81 5.99
N THR A 209 -1.50 -0.26 5.37
CA THR A 209 -1.85 -1.64 5.74
C THR A 209 -1.47 -1.96 7.18
N GLU A 210 -0.41 -1.34 7.68
CA GLU A 210 0.18 -1.56 9.00
C GLU A 210 -0.76 -1.14 10.15
N GLU A 211 -1.60 -0.12 9.94
CA GLU A 211 -2.53 0.39 10.96
C GLU A 211 -3.91 -0.27 10.94
N VAL A 212 -4.20 -1.06 9.91
CA VAL A 212 -5.50 -1.73 9.75
C VAL A 212 -5.55 -3.02 10.57
N GLU A 213 -6.57 -3.16 11.43
CA GLU A 213 -6.90 -4.41 12.13
C GLU A 213 -7.73 -5.32 11.24
N SER A 214 -8.76 -4.78 10.60
CA SER A 214 -9.65 -5.53 9.70
C SER A 214 -10.40 -4.63 8.73
N VAL A 215 -10.77 -5.21 7.59
CA VAL A 215 -11.65 -4.59 6.60
C VAL A 215 -12.86 -5.52 6.39
N SER A 216 -14.06 -4.99 6.58
CA SER A 216 -15.33 -5.70 6.37
C SER A 216 -16.11 -5.06 5.24
N ILE A 217 -16.61 -5.89 4.32
CA ILE A 217 -17.39 -5.47 3.16
C ILE A 217 -18.85 -5.82 3.39
N LEU A 218 -19.72 -4.82 3.42
CA LEU A 218 -21.16 -4.93 3.51
C LEU A 218 -21.75 -4.96 2.11
N LYS A 219 -22.40 -6.07 1.74
CA LYS A 219 -22.73 -6.36 0.34
C LYS A 219 -24.22 -6.30 0.00
N ASP A 220 -25.10 -6.27 0.96
CA ASP A 220 -26.55 -6.32 0.75
C ASP A 220 -27.31 -5.22 1.49
N ALA A 221 -28.58 -5.06 1.15
CA ALA A 221 -29.43 -4.03 1.75
C ALA A 221 -29.57 -4.19 3.26
N ALA A 222 -29.62 -5.42 3.79
CA ALA A 222 -29.71 -5.68 5.22
C ALA A 222 -28.45 -5.17 5.96
N ALA A 223 -27.26 -5.40 5.36
CA ALA A 223 -25.98 -4.96 5.93
C ALA A 223 -25.85 -3.43 5.94
N VAL A 224 -26.39 -2.74 4.95
CA VAL A 224 -26.24 -1.28 4.78
C VAL A 224 -27.46 -0.46 5.19
N ALA A 225 -28.52 -1.11 5.67
CA ALA A 225 -29.79 -0.44 6.01
C ALA A 225 -29.63 0.79 6.93
N LEU A 226 -28.67 0.74 7.88
CA LEU A 226 -28.40 1.84 8.81
C LEU A 226 -27.69 3.04 8.18
N TYR A 227 -27.13 2.87 6.96
CA TYR A 227 -26.41 3.94 6.26
C TYR A 227 -27.26 4.66 5.22
N GLY A 228 -28.54 4.23 5.06
CA GLY A 228 -29.48 4.83 4.13
C GLY A 228 -28.96 4.91 2.70
N HIS A 229 -29.20 6.04 2.03
CA HIS A 229 -28.80 6.23 0.64
C HIS A 229 -27.28 6.20 0.41
N LYS A 230 -26.46 6.51 1.40
CA LYS A 230 -25.00 6.43 1.30
C LYS A 230 -24.49 4.99 1.13
N GLY A 231 -25.25 4.02 1.66
CA GLY A 231 -24.90 2.59 1.56
C GLY A 231 -25.42 1.88 0.30
N ILE A 232 -26.04 2.57 -0.65
CA ILE A 232 -26.72 1.95 -1.80
C ILE A 232 -25.79 1.05 -2.64
N ASN A 233 -24.51 1.39 -2.74
CA ASN A 233 -23.48 0.63 -3.45
C ASN A 233 -22.65 -0.30 -2.54
N GLY A 234 -23.16 -0.58 -1.34
CA GLY A 234 -22.44 -1.29 -0.29
C GLY A 234 -21.56 -0.35 0.54
N ALA A 235 -20.92 -0.94 1.55
CA ALA A 235 -20.02 -0.19 2.42
C ALA A 235 -18.77 -1.01 2.77
N ILE A 236 -17.67 -0.29 2.98
CA ILE A 236 -16.40 -0.81 3.48
C ILE A 236 -16.21 -0.26 4.89
N LEU A 237 -16.13 -1.16 5.87
CA LEU A 237 -15.83 -0.83 7.25
C LEU A 237 -14.38 -1.16 7.54
N VAL A 238 -13.59 -0.18 7.90
CA VAL A 238 -12.20 -0.35 8.32
C VAL A 238 -12.11 -0.15 9.81
N LYS A 239 -11.55 -1.12 10.51
CA LYS A 239 -11.14 -1.00 11.90
C LYS A 239 -9.64 -0.81 11.96
N THR A 240 -9.19 0.15 12.75
CA THR A 240 -7.76 0.36 12.98
C THR A 240 -7.31 -0.36 14.24
N LYS A 241 -6.02 -0.69 14.30
CA LYS A 241 -5.42 -1.39 15.45
C LYS A 241 -5.58 -0.61 16.75
N ARG A 242 -5.79 -1.35 17.84
CA ARG A 242 -5.98 -0.83 19.19
C ARG A 242 -4.90 -1.34 20.13
N GLY A 243 -4.73 -0.68 21.26
CA GLY A 243 -3.84 -1.12 22.32
C GLY A 243 -4.24 -2.46 22.94
N MET A 244 -3.33 -3.05 23.68
CA MET A 244 -3.52 -4.28 24.44
C MET A 244 -3.57 -3.95 25.94
N TYR A 245 -4.37 -4.70 26.71
CA TYR A 245 -4.38 -4.56 28.16
C TYR A 245 -3.23 -5.37 28.76
N ASP A 246 -2.59 -4.81 29.80
CA ASP A 246 -1.55 -5.46 30.60
C ASP A 246 -0.40 -6.08 29.77
N ALA A 247 -0.15 -5.55 28.59
CA ALA A 247 0.91 -5.97 27.69
C ALA A 247 1.55 -4.75 27.01
N MET A 248 2.76 -4.91 26.52
CA MET A 248 3.44 -3.96 25.65
C MET A 248 4.08 -4.72 24.49
N ASN A 249 3.84 -4.25 23.29
CA ASN A 249 4.45 -4.76 22.07
C ASN A 249 5.03 -3.62 21.27
N ILE A 250 6.21 -3.83 20.71
CA ILE A 250 6.88 -2.91 19.80
C ILE A 250 7.10 -3.68 18.50
N ASP A 251 6.61 -3.15 17.42
CA ASP A 251 6.81 -3.71 16.08
C ASP A 251 7.60 -2.72 15.24
N ILE A 252 8.68 -3.18 14.62
CA ILE A 252 9.54 -2.39 13.73
C ILE A 252 9.69 -3.17 12.45
N SER A 253 9.32 -2.57 11.34
CA SER A 253 9.52 -3.16 10.02
C SER A 253 10.15 -2.18 9.05
N TYR A 254 10.95 -2.72 8.15
CA TYR A 254 11.51 -2.05 7.00
C TYR A 254 11.26 -2.91 5.78
N ASP A 255 10.62 -2.32 4.78
CA ASP A 255 10.33 -2.97 3.51
C ASP A 255 10.99 -2.19 2.39
N HIS A 256 11.80 -2.88 1.58
CA HIS A 256 12.38 -2.34 0.36
C HIS A 256 11.78 -3.03 -0.85
N GLY A 257 11.22 -2.24 -1.76
CA GLY A 257 10.55 -2.74 -2.96
C GLY A 257 11.27 -2.28 -4.23
N PHE A 258 11.28 -3.16 -5.23
CA PHE A 258 11.67 -2.84 -6.59
C PHE A 258 10.45 -2.94 -7.49
N SER A 259 10.22 -1.94 -8.30
CA SER A 259 9.15 -1.96 -9.28
C SER A 259 9.72 -1.95 -10.70
N LYS A 260 9.23 -2.85 -11.52
CA LYS A 260 9.61 -2.95 -12.93
C LYS A 260 8.37 -3.06 -13.80
N ALA A 261 8.41 -2.46 -14.98
CA ALA A 261 7.36 -2.66 -15.96
C ALA A 261 7.30 -4.14 -16.36
N VAL A 262 6.15 -4.79 -16.12
CA VAL A 262 5.94 -6.20 -16.46
C VAL A 262 5.93 -6.39 -17.98
N ARG A 263 5.35 -5.41 -18.68
CA ARG A 263 5.26 -5.42 -20.14
C ARG A 263 5.26 -3.98 -20.64
N LEU A 264 6.18 -3.68 -21.54
CA LEU A 264 6.16 -2.47 -22.36
C LEU A 264 5.73 -2.81 -23.77
N PRO A 265 4.98 -1.94 -24.47
CA PRO A 265 4.69 -2.13 -25.88
C PRO A 265 5.99 -2.05 -26.68
N LYS A 266 6.04 -2.82 -27.73
CA LYS A 266 7.12 -2.75 -28.73
C LYS A 266 6.60 -2.00 -29.94
N PHE A 267 7.26 -0.94 -30.30
CA PHE A 267 6.95 -0.17 -31.50
C PHE A 267 7.84 -0.63 -32.65
N VAL A 268 7.36 -0.38 -33.87
CA VAL A 268 8.13 -0.64 -35.07
C VAL A 268 9.22 0.42 -35.24
N ASP A 269 10.32 0.04 -35.90
CA ASP A 269 11.38 0.96 -36.28
C ASP A 269 10.93 1.97 -37.33
N ALA A 270 11.74 2.99 -37.57
CA ALA A 270 11.43 4.07 -38.49
C ALA A 270 11.23 3.59 -39.95
N TYR A 271 12.03 2.61 -40.40
CA TYR A 271 11.90 2.03 -41.74
C TYR A 271 10.55 1.32 -41.92
N THR A 272 10.22 0.42 -40.99
CA THR A 272 8.94 -0.30 -41.01
C THR A 272 7.75 0.65 -40.92
N TYR A 273 7.84 1.67 -40.06
CA TYR A 273 6.84 2.71 -39.97
C TYR A 273 6.64 3.45 -41.31
N ALA A 274 7.74 3.89 -41.95
CA ALA A 274 7.70 4.61 -43.19
C ALA A 274 7.08 3.77 -44.35
N GLN A 275 7.40 2.46 -44.37
CA GLN A 275 6.77 1.53 -45.34
C GLN A 275 5.27 1.39 -45.09
N ALA A 276 4.85 1.22 -43.84
CA ALA A 276 3.44 1.11 -43.47
C ALA A 276 2.66 2.38 -43.82
N MET A 277 3.28 3.55 -43.61
CA MET A 277 2.68 4.85 -44.03
C MET A 277 2.53 4.95 -45.52
N ASN A 278 3.53 4.52 -46.30
CA ASN A 278 3.42 4.51 -47.76
C ASN A 278 2.30 3.58 -48.25
N GLU A 279 2.14 2.42 -47.59
CA GLU A 279 1.04 1.49 -47.88
C GLU A 279 -0.34 2.13 -47.58
N ALA A 280 -0.46 2.78 -46.43
CA ALA A 280 -1.69 3.49 -46.04
C ALA A 280 -2.04 4.59 -47.03
N TYR A 281 -1.05 5.39 -47.45
CA TYR A 281 -1.25 6.43 -48.47
C TYR A 281 -1.68 5.85 -49.80
N ARG A 282 -1.08 4.74 -50.23
CA ARG A 282 -1.47 4.04 -51.47
C ARG A 282 -2.92 3.54 -51.40
N ASN A 283 -3.34 2.98 -50.26
CA ASN A 283 -4.70 2.52 -50.03
C ASN A 283 -5.71 3.67 -50.05
N ASP A 284 -5.31 4.87 -49.65
CA ASP A 284 -6.07 6.12 -49.76
C ASP A 284 -6.05 6.74 -51.16
N GLY A 285 -5.36 6.09 -52.14
CA GLY A 285 -5.22 6.64 -53.52
C GLY A 285 -4.28 7.84 -53.62
N LYS A 286 -3.41 8.04 -52.61
CA LYS A 286 -2.42 9.14 -52.56
C LYS A 286 -1.04 8.64 -53.00
N GLY A 287 -0.17 9.58 -53.41
CA GLY A 287 1.26 9.28 -53.64
C GLY A 287 1.98 8.82 -52.36
N ALA A 288 3.11 8.15 -52.52
CA ALA A 288 3.92 7.74 -51.38
C ALA A 288 4.29 8.92 -50.47
N ARG A 289 4.17 8.75 -49.17
CA ARG A 289 4.55 9.79 -48.19
C ARG A 289 6.06 9.93 -48.07
N TYR A 290 6.79 8.80 -48.15
CA TYR A 290 8.25 8.74 -48.09
C TYR A 290 8.79 8.26 -49.42
N SER A 291 9.79 8.95 -49.97
CA SER A 291 10.50 8.58 -51.19
C SER A 291 11.38 7.34 -50.94
N GLN A 292 11.88 6.72 -52.04
CA GLN A 292 12.81 5.61 -51.93
C GLN A 292 14.10 6.03 -51.23
N TYR A 293 14.60 7.24 -51.48
CA TYR A 293 15.78 7.79 -50.81
C TYR A 293 15.60 7.83 -49.26
N GLU A 294 14.45 8.32 -48.80
CA GLU A 294 14.12 8.39 -47.39
C GLU A 294 14.00 7.01 -46.77
N LEU A 295 13.39 6.05 -47.49
CA LEU A 295 13.32 4.65 -47.02
C LEU A 295 14.72 4.03 -46.87
N ASP A 296 15.60 4.29 -47.87
CA ASP A 296 16.97 3.76 -47.81
C ASP A 296 17.79 4.43 -46.69
N ALA A 297 17.60 5.73 -46.44
CA ALA A 297 18.21 6.47 -45.34
C ALA A 297 17.75 5.93 -43.96
N PHE A 298 16.46 5.67 -43.77
CA PHE A 298 15.95 5.01 -42.54
C PHE A 298 16.52 3.62 -42.34
N ARG A 299 16.69 2.86 -43.45
CA ARG A 299 17.25 1.49 -43.39
C ARG A 299 18.74 1.49 -43.09
N SER A 300 19.54 2.39 -43.70
CA SER A 300 20.98 2.46 -43.53
C SER A 300 21.38 3.08 -42.17
N GLY A 301 20.59 4.06 -41.68
CA GLY A 301 20.93 4.82 -40.47
C GLY A 301 22.06 5.84 -40.65
N ASP A 302 22.51 6.11 -41.88
CA ASP A 302 23.67 6.99 -42.18
C ASP A 302 23.38 8.48 -41.88
N LEU A 303 22.12 8.85 -41.80
CA LEU A 303 21.67 10.25 -41.59
C LEU A 303 20.77 10.37 -40.36
N PRO A 304 21.27 10.07 -39.14
CA PRO A 304 20.45 9.92 -37.94
C PRO A 304 19.77 11.21 -37.46
N TYR A 305 20.26 12.37 -37.88
CA TYR A 305 19.65 13.67 -37.56
C TYR A 305 18.56 14.08 -38.53
N LEU A 306 18.58 13.57 -39.77
CA LEU A 306 17.56 13.85 -40.81
C LEU A 306 16.52 12.74 -40.89
N TYR A 307 16.96 11.50 -40.77
CA TYR A 307 16.12 10.29 -40.83
C TYR A 307 16.34 9.43 -39.60
N PRO A 308 15.83 9.87 -38.45
CA PRO A 308 16.07 9.22 -37.17
C PRO A 308 15.34 7.89 -37.05
N ASN A 309 15.87 7.04 -36.18
CA ASN A 309 15.21 5.83 -35.72
C ASN A 309 15.33 5.76 -34.19
N VAL A 310 14.41 6.41 -33.50
CA VAL A 310 14.45 6.57 -32.05
C VAL A 310 13.51 5.57 -31.37
N ASP A 311 14.04 4.73 -30.51
CA ASP A 311 13.22 3.96 -29.55
C ASP A 311 12.89 4.84 -28.35
N TRP A 312 11.79 5.59 -28.46
CA TRP A 312 11.34 6.51 -27.43
C TRP A 312 11.09 5.82 -26.10
N MET A 313 10.69 4.55 -26.12
CA MET A 313 10.43 3.77 -24.91
C MET A 313 11.75 3.48 -24.19
N ASP A 314 12.76 2.99 -24.91
CA ASP A 314 14.07 2.72 -24.34
C ASP A 314 14.77 3.99 -23.84
N GLU A 315 14.68 5.09 -24.58
CA GLU A 315 15.30 6.36 -24.21
C GLU A 315 14.67 7.03 -22.98
N THR A 316 13.43 6.67 -22.65
CA THR A 316 12.65 7.35 -21.60
C THR A 316 12.49 6.48 -20.35
N ILE A 317 12.25 5.18 -20.53
CA ILE A 317 11.93 4.26 -19.44
C ILE A 317 13.20 3.55 -18.95
N GLY A 318 13.46 3.67 -17.65
CA GLY A 318 14.53 2.95 -16.97
C GLY A 318 14.13 1.56 -16.51
N ASP A 319 15.08 0.86 -15.92
CA ASP A 319 14.91 -0.54 -15.55
C ASP A 319 14.03 -0.75 -14.33
N MET A 320 14.20 0.07 -13.28
CA MET A 320 13.56 -0.14 -11.99
C MET A 320 13.24 1.17 -11.28
N GLY A 321 12.09 1.18 -10.59
CA GLY A 321 11.76 2.11 -9.54
C GLY A 321 12.00 1.47 -8.17
N HIS A 322 12.07 2.29 -7.13
CA HIS A 322 12.35 1.87 -5.77
C HIS A 322 11.29 2.38 -4.83
N SER A 323 11.01 1.60 -3.78
CA SER A 323 10.19 2.04 -2.66
C SER A 323 10.81 1.60 -1.35
N ASN A 324 10.67 2.43 -0.32
CA ASN A 324 11.09 2.14 1.04
C ASN A 324 9.92 2.46 1.97
N ILE A 325 9.60 1.54 2.87
CA ILE A 325 8.61 1.72 3.91
C ILE A 325 9.29 1.45 5.25
N TYR A 326 9.25 2.42 6.13
CA TYR A 326 9.71 2.31 7.50
C TYR A 326 8.51 2.39 8.41
N ASN A 327 8.31 1.42 9.24
CA ASN A 327 7.21 1.40 10.19
C ASN A 327 7.70 1.08 11.59
N ILE A 328 7.23 1.86 12.56
CA ILE A 328 7.40 1.57 13.97
C ILE A 328 6.06 1.76 14.67
N SER A 329 5.63 0.75 15.42
CA SER A 329 4.42 0.84 16.20
C SER A 329 4.63 0.38 17.63
N PHE A 330 3.90 1.03 18.52
CA PHE A 330 3.87 0.75 19.95
C PHE A 330 2.44 0.43 20.34
N GLN A 331 2.24 -0.72 20.93
CA GLN A 331 0.93 -1.20 21.35
C GLN A 331 1.04 -1.64 22.80
N GLY A 332 0.19 -1.09 23.66
CA GLY A 332 0.26 -1.41 25.06
C GLY A 332 -0.89 -0.86 25.86
N GLY A 333 -0.77 -0.99 27.18
CA GLY A 333 -1.71 -0.43 28.12
C GLY A 333 -1.69 -1.13 29.47
N GLY A 334 -2.57 -0.67 30.35
CA GLY A 334 -2.86 -1.23 31.65
C GLY A 334 -4.37 -1.34 31.85
N LYS A 335 -4.82 -1.59 33.08
CA LYS A 335 -6.24 -1.84 33.40
C LYS A 335 -7.21 -0.73 33.02
N LYS A 336 -6.75 0.53 32.96
CA LYS A 336 -7.61 1.70 32.72
C LYS A 336 -7.41 2.35 31.36
N MET A 337 -6.29 2.09 30.70
CA MET A 337 -5.96 2.72 29.43
C MET A 337 -5.17 1.74 28.59
N ARG A 338 -5.49 1.69 27.31
CA ARG A 338 -4.68 1.04 26.28
C ARG A 338 -4.44 1.99 25.13
N TYR A 339 -3.30 1.82 24.47
CA TYR A 339 -2.88 2.70 23.39
C TYR A 339 -2.25 1.90 22.24
N TYR A 340 -2.45 2.43 21.06
CA TYR A 340 -1.73 2.06 19.84
C TYR A 340 -1.19 3.34 19.23
N THR A 341 0.12 3.41 18.99
CA THR A 341 0.75 4.51 18.27
C THR A 341 1.62 3.94 17.15
N MET A 342 1.66 4.63 16.03
CA MET A 342 2.42 4.23 14.85
C MET A 342 3.02 5.45 14.17
N LEU A 343 4.26 5.30 13.73
CA LEU A 343 4.91 6.16 12.76
C LEU A 343 5.24 5.31 11.53
N ASN A 344 4.76 5.73 10.37
CA ASN A 344 5.07 5.10 9.09
C ASN A 344 5.64 6.17 8.15
N LEU A 345 6.72 5.83 7.48
CA LEU A 345 7.35 6.66 6.44
C LEU A 345 7.49 5.83 5.18
N GLU A 346 6.99 6.35 4.09
CA GLU A 346 7.02 5.74 2.77
C GLU A 346 7.68 6.69 1.78
N ASN A 347 8.61 6.18 0.97
CA ASN A 347 9.19 6.87 -0.16
C ASN A 347 9.18 5.96 -1.37
N SER A 348 8.68 6.44 -2.50
CA SER A 348 8.63 5.70 -3.74
C SER A 348 9.11 6.58 -4.90
N SER A 349 9.92 6.02 -5.79
CA SER A 349 10.40 6.68 -7.00
C SER A 349 10.04 5.87 -8.24
N GLY A 350 9.71 6.58 -9.32
CA GLY A 350 9.50 6.01 -10.64
C GLY A 350 10.79 5.55 -11.31
N PHE A 351 10.66 5.22 -12.58
CA PHE A 351 11.78 4.69 -13.37
C PHE A 351 11.98 5.42 -14.70
N PHE A 352 11.75 6.74 -14.75
CA PHE A 352 12.17 7.54 -15.90
C PHE A 352 13.67 7.75 -15.90
N LYS A 353 14.28 7.73 -17.08
CA LYS A 353 15.73 7.96 -17.27
C LYS A 353 16.06 9.45 -17.21
N ASN A 354 17.25 9.78 -16.70
CA ASN A 354 17.89 11.12 -16.79
C ASN A 354 17.01 12.28 -16.28
N THR A 355 16.25 12.06 -15.23
CA THR A 355 15.32 13.04 -14.68
C THR A 355 15.97 14.12 -13.82
N ASP A 356 17.22 13.94 -13.41
CA ASP A 356 18.02 14.80 -12.52
C ASP A 356 18.92 15.79 -13.27
N THR A 357 18.89 15.79 -14.60
CA THR A 357 19.75 16.64 -15.43
C THR A 357 19.23 18.06 -15.63
N ASN A 358 18.09 18.41 -15.06
CA ASN A 358 17.37 19.65 -15.30
C ASN A 358 17.64 20.72 -14.22
N GLU A 359 18.74 21.47 -14.37
CA GLU A 359 19.06 22.66 -13.55
C GLU A 359 18.94 22.44 -12.02
N GLY A 360 19.26 21.23 -11.55
CA GLY A 360 19.34 20.91 -10.13
C GLY A 360 18.03 20.47 -9.47
N TYR A 361 16.98 20.19 -10.24
CA TYR A 361 15.78 19.51 -9.76
C TYR A 361 15.46 18.25 -10.57
N SER A 362 14.79 17.30 -9.91
CA SER A 362 14.37 16.05 -10.52
C SER A 362 12.96 16.17 -11.10
N ASN A 363 12.77 15.62 -12.31
CA ASN A 363 11.46 15.40 -12.94
C ASN A 363 11.01 13.94 -12.79
N GLN A 364 11.64 13.19 -11.88
CA GLN A 364 11.17 11.85 -11.55
C GLN A 364 9.80 11.92 -10.90
N ASN A 365 9.00 10.92 -11.20
CA ASN A 365 7.80 10.67 -10.43
C ASN A 365 8.20 10.16 -9.04
N GLU A 366 7.93 10.95 -8.01
CA GLU A 366 8.28 10.64 -6.63
C GLU A 366 7.06 10.82 -5.73
N TYR A 367 6.97 9.95 -4.74
CA TYR A 367 5.94 9.98 -3.71
C TYR A 367 6.56 9.77 -2.35
N SER A 368 6.24 10.64 -1.42
CA SER A 368 6.63 10.50 -0.03
C SER A 368 5.42 10.69 0.86
N LYS A 369 5.24 9.81 1.85
CA LYS A 369 4.16 9.87 2.81
C LYS A 369 4.68 9.60 4.21
N GLY A 370 4.33 10.45 5.15
CA GLY A 370 4.56 10.24 6.56
C GLY A 370 3.23 10.18 7.31
N ASN A 371 2.95 9.09 8.03
CA ASN A 371 1.77 8.90 8.85
C ASN A 371 2.15 8.78 10.31
N ILE A 372 1.43 9.51 11.16
CA ILE A 372 1.45 9.30 12.60
C ILE A 372 0.03 9.01 13.09
N ARG A 373 -0.16 7.87 13.76
CA ARG A 373 -1.43 7.48 14.36
C ARG A 373 -1.30 7.32 15.87
N ALA A 374 -2.33 7.76 16.58
CA ALA A 374 -2.50 7.48 18.01
C ALA A 374 -3.96 7.11 18.30
N ASN A 375 -4.19 5.90 18.77
CA ASN A 375 -5.48 5.39 19.19
C ASN A 375 -5.43 5.10 20.69
N LEU A 376 -6.30 5.74 21.46
CA LEU A 376 -6.39 5.63 22.90
C LEU A 376 -7.77 5.13 23.30
N ASP A 377 -7.82 4.11 24.16
CA ASP A 377 -9.04 3.66 24.83
C ASP A 377 -8.86 3.85 26.32
N ILE A 378 -9.71 4.64 26.94
CA ILE A 378 -9.62 5.05 28.35
C ILE A 378 -10.88 4.63 29.08
N THR A 379 -10.76 3.81 30.11
CA THR A 379 -11.84 3.47 31.04
C THR A 379 -11.85 4.49 32.15
N ILE A 380 -12.69 5.50 32.05
CA ILE A 380 -12.83 6.58 33.05
C ILE A 380 -13.47 6.03 34.32
N SER A 381 -14.53 5.24 34.16
CA SER A 381 -15.22 4.54 35.26
C SER A 381 -15.70 3.16 34.78
N LYS A 382 -16.32 2.38 35.66
CA LYS A 382 -16.91 1.08 35.27
C LYS A 382 -18.01 1.21 34.20
N SER A 383 -18.64 2.36 34.10
CA SER A 383 -19.74 2.64 33.17
C SER A 383 -19.39 3.66 32.07
N THR A 384 -18.16 4.24 32.10
CA THR A 384 -17.77 5.32 31.20
C THR A 384 -16.48 4.98 30.47
N ASN A 385 -16.54 4.89 29.16
CA ASN A 385 -15.39 4.63 28.30
C ASN A 385 -15.22 5.79 27.30
N LEU A 386 -13.98 6.19 27.09
CA LEU A 386 -13.58 7.22 26.13
C LEU A 386 -12.60 6.61 25.14
N GLN A 387 -12.89 6.76 23.84
CA GLN A 387 -11.98 6.44 22.76
C GLN A 387 -11.55 7.75 22.08
N VAL A 388 -10.26 7.91 21.82
CA VAL A 388 -9.70 9.04 21.08
C VAL A 388 -8.81 8.49 19.98
N ASN A 389 -9.01 8.95 18.76
CA ASN A 389 -8.21 8.60 17.61
C ASN A 389 -7.65 9.85 16.96
N LEU A 390 -6.36 9.81 16.66
CA LEU A 390 -5.65 10.87 15.96
C LEU A 390 -4.89 10.27 14.77
N LEU A 391 -4.94 10.93 13.63
CA LEU A 391 -4.16 10.61 12.45
C LEU A 391 -3.65 11.91 11.83
N GLY A 392 -2.34 12.03 11.74
CA GLY A 392 -1.65 13.08 10.99
C GLY A 392 -0.94 12.49 9.77
N ILE A 393 -1.10 13.12 8.61
CA ILE A 393 -0.49 12.67 7.36
C ILE A 393 0.19 13.86 6.69
N LEU A 394 1.42 13.65 6.26
CA LEU A 394 2.15 14.52 5.35
C LEU A 394 2.41 13.75 4.07
N THR A 395 2.04 14.31 2.92
CA THR A 395 2.26 13.67 1.62
C THR A 395 2.88 14.66 0.65
N GLU A 396 3.89 14.22 -0.05
CA GLU A 396 4.52 14.96 -1.15
C GLU A 396 4.47 14.14 -2.42
N TYR A 397 4.05 14.78 -3.50
CA TYR A 397 4.14 14.24 -4.86
C TYR A 397 5.03 15.14 -5.68
N ASN A 398 5.90 14.54 -6.48
CA ASN A 398 6.61 15.21 -7.54
C ASN A 398 6.37 14.45 -8.84
N HIS A 399 6.01 15.15 -9.88
CA HIS A 399 5.84 14.55 -11.19
C HIS A 399 6.28 15.46 -12.31
N SER A 400 6.69 14.83 -13.40
CA SER A 400 7.15 15.51 -14.60
C SER A 400 6.03 16.33 -15.26
N GLN A 401 6.39 17.45 -15.85
CA GLN A 401 5.53 18.21 -16.77
C GLN A 401 5.89 17.92 -18.24
N PRO A 402 4.89 17.71 -19.12
CA PRO A 402 3.49 17.44 -18.82
C PRO A 402 3.33 16.04 -18.19
N ASN A 403 2.32 15.88 -17.37
CA ASN A 403 1.97 14.57 -16.77
C ASN A 403 1.35 13.60 -17.82
N LYS A 404 1.95 13.55 -19.02
CA LYS A 404 1.51 12.78 -20.19
C LYS A 404 2.66 12.10 -20.91
N ILE A 405 3.76 11.83 -20.20
CA ILE A 405 4.94 11.21 -20.83
C ILE A 405 4.55 9.89 -21.50
N MET A 406 3.75 9.06 -20.82
CA MET A 406 3.31 7.78 -21.40
C MET A 406 2.44 7.96 -22.65
N ASP A 407 1.50 8.91 -22.65
CA ASP A 407 0.66 9.19 -23.83
C ASP A 407 1.53 9.61 -25.02
N ASN A 408 2.56 10.42 -24.77
CA ASN A 408 3.49 10.86 -25.80
C ASN A 408 4.30 9.67 -26.36
N LEU A 409 4.73 8.74 -25.50
CA LEU A 409 5.43 7.53 -25.92
C LEU A 409 4.58 6.61 -26.81
N TYR A 410 3.26 6.59 -26.61
CA TYR A 410 2.35 5.79 -27.44
C TYR A 410 2.03 6.45 -28.80
N THR A 411 2.19 7.75 -28.93
CA THR A 411 1.77 8.49 -30.13
C THR A 411 2.92 8.88 -31.03
N LEU A 412 4.14 8.99 -30.50
CA LEU A 412 5.30 9.48 -31.25
C LEU A 412 6.00 8.34 -31.99
N PRO A 413 6.04 8.32 -33.34
CA PRO A 413 6.73 7.29 -34.10
C PRO A 413 8.25 7.45 -34.04
N ALA A 414 8.96 6.34 -34.24
CA ALA A 414 10.43 6.30 -34.29
C ALA A 414 11.05 7.20 -35.35
N ALA A 415 10.31 7.48 -36.43
CA ALA A 415 10.72 8.29 -37.58
C ALA A 415 10.40 9.78 -37.43
N ALA A 416 9.85 10.25 -36.27
CA ALA A 416 9.35 11.62 -36.17
C ALA A 416 10.46 12.68 -36.29
N TYR A 417 11.43 12.65 -35.40
CA TYR A 417 12.59 13.55 -35.33
C TYR A 417 13.65 12.94 -34.39
N PRO A 418 14.91 13.40 -34.44
CA PRO A 418 15.93 12.93 -33.49
C PRO A 418 15.67 13.46 -32.09
N ILE A 419 16.25 12.87 -31.06
CA ILE A 419 16.18 13.39 -29.66
C ILE A 419 16.70 14.81 -29.63
N LYS A 420 17.83 15.06 -30.29
CA LYS A 420 18.44 16.37 -30.50
C LYS A 420 18.94 16.47 -31.93
N THR A 421 18.91 17.67 -32.49
CA THR A 421 19.59 17.99 -33.76
C THR A 421 21.11 17.89 -33.59
N GLU A 422 21.86 17.91 -34.67
CA GLU A 422 23.32 17.81 -34.67
C GLU A 422 24.00 18.90 -33.82
N ASP A 423 23.43 20.07 -33.77
CA ASP A 423 23.89 21.22 -32.95
C ASP A 423 23.31 21.23 -31.51
N GLY A 424 22.62 20.17 -31.10
CA GLY A 424 22.17 19.95 -29.71
C GLY A 424 20.82 20.59 -29.34
N ILE A 425 20.08 21.17 -30.27
CA ILE A 425 18.71 21.65 -30.05
C ILE A 425 17.79 20.45 -29.92
N TRP A 426 16.78 20.49 -29.05
CA TRP A 426 15.82 19.41 -28.91
C TRP A 426 15.06 19.17 -30.22
N GLY A 427 14.87 17.90 -30.57
CA GLY A 427 14.08 17.51 -31.74
C GLY A 427 12.60 17.78 -31.54
N GLY A 428 11.94 18.23 -32.60
CA GLY A 428 10.51 18.49 -32.64
C GLY A 428 10.10 19.21 -33.91
N ASP A 429 8.85 19.05 -34.32
CA ASP A 429 8.30 19.66 -35.50
C ASP A 429 6.88 20.23 -35.27
N LEU A 430 6.25 20.74 -36.31
CA LEU A 430 4.90 21.30 -36.24
C LEU A 430 3.79 20.22 -36.15
N THR A 431 4.13 18.96 -36.46
CA THR A 431 3.17 17.85 -36.36
C THR A 431 3.04 17.40 -34.89
N TRP A 432 4.14 17.39 -34.18
CA TRP A 432 4.21 17.03 -32.75
C TRP A 432 4.90 18.13 -31.94
N PRO A 433 4.26 19.30 -31.77
CA PRO A 433 4.86 20.47 -31.15
C PRO A 433 5.13 20.24 -29.65
N GLY A 434 6.40 20.22 -29.26
CA GLY A 434 6.81 20.08 -27.85
C GLY A 434 6.50 18.73 -27.22
N ILE A 435 6.38 17.65 -28.01
CA ILE A 435 6.05 16.30 -27.54
C ILE A 435 7.30 15.43 -27.27
N ASN A 436 8.51 15.90 -27.48
CA ASN A 436 9.73 15.13 -27.23
C ASN A 436 9.79 14.59 -25.79
N PRO A 437 9.62 13.26 -25.56
CA PRO A 437 9.52 12.70 -24.20
C PRO A 437 10.78 12.92 -23.38
N VAL A 438 11.96 12.77 -24.00
CA VAL A 438 13.26 12.97 -23.34
C VAL A 438 13.45 14.44 -22.95
N ALA A 439 13.12 15.38 -23.86
CA ALA A 439 13.17 16.80 -23.56
C ALA A 439 12.17 17.18 -22.46
N ASN A 440 11.01 16.55 -22.42
CA ASN A 440 10.00 16.78 -21.39
C ASN A 440 10.53 16.39 -19.99
N LEU A 441 11.33 15.33 -19.88
CA LEU A 441 11.96 14.92 -18.63
C LEU A 441 13.17 15.80 -18.25
N GLN A 442 13.93 16.28 -19.25
CA GLN A 442 15.21 16.95 -19.01
C GLN A 442 15.16 18.47 -19.11
N ALA A 443 14.14 19.05 -19.69
CA ALA A 443 14.09 20.48 -20.00
C ALA A 443 12.78 21.20 -19.67
N LYS A 444 11.76 20.49 -19.20
CA LYS A 444 10.51 21.08 -18.70
C LYS A 444 10.54 21.25 -17.20
N GLY A 445 9.57 21.99 -16.67
CA GLY A 445 9.37 22.20 -15.26
C GLY A 445 8.83 20.97 -14.52
N TYR A 446 8.38 21.17 -13.30
CA TYR A 446 7.82 20.14 -12.43
C TYR A 446 6.49 20.59 -11.82
N ASP A 447 5.71 19.62 -11.39
CA ASP A 447 4.55 19.80 -10.53
C ASP A 447 4.83 19.09 -9.20
N ARG A 448 4.88 19.85 -8.12
CA ARG A 448 5.05 19.32 -6.77
C ARG A 448 3.83 19.66 -5.93
N SER A 449 3.25 18.66 -5.29
CA SER A 449 2.17 18.89 -4.33
C SER A 449 2.62 18.52 -2.92
N HIS A 450 2.10 19.28 -1.97
CA HIS A 450 2.28 19.05 -0.55
C HIS A 450 0.89 18.98 0.09
N ALA A 451 0.53 17.82 0.60
CA ALA A 451 -0.73 17.60 1.27
C ALA A 451 -0.50 17.38 2.76
N ARG A 452 -1.38 17.95 3.58
CA ARG A 452 -1.42 17.79 5.03
C ARG A 452 -2.81 17.42 5.43
N THR A 453 -2.96 16.30 6.12
CA THR A 453 -4.23 15.82 6.63
C THR A 453 -4.14 15.61 8.12
N LEU A 454 -5.11 16.12 8.85
CA LEU A 454 -5.32 15.86 10.27
C LEU A 454 -6.72 15.33 10.46
N MET A 455 -6.83 14.16 11.05
CA MET A 455 -8.11 13.56 11.44
C MET A 455 -8.08 13.28 12.94
N ALA A 456 -9.09 13.75 13.63
CA ALA A 456 -9.26 13.52 15.04
C ALA A 456 -10.70 13.11 15.32
N ASP A 457 -10.89 12.10 16.14
CA ASP A 457 -12.23 11.76 16.62
C ASP A 457 -12.22 11.27 18.07
N MET A 458 -13.37 11.41 18.67
CA MET A 458 -13.63 11.03 20.04
C MET A 458 -14.99 10.33 20.13
N THR A 459 -15.03 9.21 20.83
CA THR A 459 -16.27 8.52 21.18
C THR A 459 -16.34 8.34 22.68
N LEU A 460 -17.30 9.00 23.30
CA LEU A 460 -17.64 8.81 24.71
C LEU A 460 -18.83 7.86 24.80
N ARG A 461 -18.69 6.76 25.52
CA ARG A 461 -19.76 5.80 25.80
C ARG A 461 -20.06 5.78 27.30
N GLN A 462 -21.34 5.91 27.65
CA GLN A 462 -21.84 5.85 29.00
C GLN A 462 -22.89 4.71 29.11
N GLU A 463 -22.65 3.75 29.98
CA GLU A 463 -23.65 2.76 30.36
C GLU A 463 -24.59 3.36 31.41
N LEU A 464 -25.88 3.21 31.20
CA LEU A 464 -26.94 3.78 32.00
C LEU A 464 -27.78 2.68 32.69
N ASP A 465 -27.12 1.56 33.07
CA ASP A 465 -27.74 0.45 33.76
C ASP A 465 -28.45 0.83 35.06
N PHE A 466 -28.08 1.98 35.66
CA PHE A 466 -28.77 2.54 36.83
C PHE A 466 -30.17 3.06 36.51
N ILE A 467 -30.49 3.34 35.23
CA ILE A 467 -31.83 3.70 34.78
C ILE A 467 -32.57 2.44 34.34
N THR A 468 -31.96 1.70 33.41
CA THR A 468 -32.51 0.45 32.86
C THR A 468 -31.35 -0.43 32.39
N LYS A 469 -31.35 -1.69 32.83
CA LYS A 469 -30.31 -2.67 32.47
C LYS A 469 -30.14 -2.79 30.94
N GLY A 470 -28.93 -2.64 30.46
CA GLY A 470 -28.57 -2.67 29.05
C GLY A 470 -28.78 -1.36 28.29
N LEU A 471 -29.25 -0.28 28.96
CA LEU A 471 -29.32 1.04 28.37
C LEU A 471 -27.92 1.64 28.27
N GLY A 472 -27.58 2.22 27.15
CA GLY A 472 -26.34 2.95 26.94
C GLY A 472 -26.53 4.17 26.05
N ALA A 473 -25.70 5.17 26.25
CA ALA A 473 -25.61 6.35 25.40
C ALA A 473 -24.18 6.52 24.86
N SER A 474 -24.05 7.03 23.65
CA SER A 474 -22.76 7.37 23.09
C SER A 474 -22.79 8.72 22.38
N LEU A 475 -21.73 9.50 22.60
CA LEU A 475 -21.47 10.76 21.90
C LEU A 475 -20.24 10.56 21.02
N ARG A 476 -20.36 10.90 19.75
CA ARG A 476 -19.24 10.86 18.79
C ARG A 476 -18.99 12.25 18.23
N LEU A 477 -17.75 12.68 18.26
CA LEU A 477 -17.28 13.92 17.68
C LEU A 477 -16.12 13.62 16.75
N GLY A 478 -16.09 14.24 15.58
CA GLY A 478 -15.02 14.11 14.59
C GLY A 478 -14.61 15.48 14.07
N TYR A 479 -13.32 15.64 13.82
CA TYR A 479 -12.74 16.80 13.16
C TYR A 479 -11.74 16.33 12.15
N ASP A 480 -11.97 16.63 10.89
CA ASP A 480 -11.09 16.29 9.79
C ASP A 480 -10.72 17.56 9.02
N ASN A 481 -9.43 17.74 8.76
CA ASN A 481 -8.90 18.85 7.98
C ASN A 481 -7.87 18.30 6.98
N ALA A 482 -8.06 18.62 5.71
CA ALA A 482 -7.12 18.28 4.65
C ALA A 482 -6.83 19.52 3.82
N THR A 483 -5.56 19.78 3.57
CA THR A 483 -5.10 20.90 2.76
C THR A 483 -4.03 20.41 1.80
N THR A 484 -4.15 20.77 0.53
CA THR A 484 -3.14 20.49 -0.49
C THR A 484 -2.79 21.79 -1.19
N TYR A 485 -1.51 22.05 -1.35
CA TYR A 485 -1.05 23.12 -2.21
C TYR A 485 -0.09 22.57 -3.27
N TRP A 486 -0.07 23.23 -4.41
CA TRP A 486 0.73 22.87 -5.56
C TRP A 486 1.78 23.93 -5.83
N GLU A 487 3.00 23.49 -6.02
CA GLU A 487 4.08 24.28 -6.58
C GLU A 487 4.30 23.83 -8.01
N VAL A 488 3.92 24.70 -8.96
CA VAL A 488 4.05 24.42 -10.39
C VAL A 488 5.13 25.31 -10.96
N ARG A 489 6.17 24.70 -11.49
CA ARG A 489 7.20 25.42 -12.24
C ARG A 489 7.11 25.03 -13.71
N SER A 490 6.60 25.95 -14.53
CA SER A 490 6.52 25.76 -15.97
C SER A 490 7.78 26.26 -16.65
N LYS A 491 8.34 25.44 -17.52
CA LYS A 491 9.47 25.76 -18.39
C LYS A 491 9.21 25.21 -19.78
N SER A 492 9.63 25.92 -20.79
CA SER A 492 9.59 25.48 -22.18
C SER A 492 11.00 25.41 -22.76
N TYR A 493 11.20 24.55 -23.72
CA TYR A 493 12.46 24.42 -24.43
C TYR A 493 12.26 24.78 -25.92
N LYS A 494 13.35 25.22 -26.56
CA LYS A 494 13.39 25.38 -28.02
C LYS A 494 13.52 24.01 -28.66
N TYR A 495 12.79 23.80 -29.75
CA TYR A 495 12.90 22.60 -30.57
C TYR A 495 13.00 22.94 -32.03
N ALA A 496 13.58 22.06 -32.82
CA ALA A 496 13.72 22.18 -34.25
C ALA A 496 13.78 20.79 -34.90
N SER A 497 13.50 20.74 -36.19
CA SER A 497 13.84 19.62 -37.05
C SER A 497 14.57 20.13 -38.29
N ASP A 498 15.50 19.35 -38.78
CA ASP A 498 16.22 19.61 -40.01
C ASP A 498 15.60 18.74 -41.12
N VAL A 499 15.23 19.37 -42.22
CA VAL A 499 14.55 18.73 -43.37
C VAL A 499 15.45 18.84 -44.59
N LEU A 500 15.71 17.70 -45.23
CA LEU A 500 16.44 17.64 -46.49
C LEU A 500 15.50 17.96 -47.64
N ASN A 501 15.81 19.00 -48.40
CA ASN A 501 15.07 19.39 -49.59
C ASN A 501 15.68 18.75 -50.83
N PHE A 502 14.84 18.47 -51.81
CA PHE A 502 15.24 17.87 -53.07
C PHE A 502 14.95 18.82 -54.24
N GLU A 503 15.89 18.97 -55.15
CA GLU A 503 15.72 19.60 -56.44
C GLU A 503 15.89 18.55 -57.53
N ASN A 504 14.87 18.37 -58.37
CA ASN A 504 14.84 17.34 -59.42
C ASN A 504 15.15 15.91 -58.89
N GLY A 505 14.73 15.60 -57.68
CA GLY A 505 14.96 14.28 -57.07
C GLY A 505 16.37 14.08 -56.48
N ILE A 506 17.20 15.09 -56.45
CA ILE A 506 18.56 15.09 -55.91
C ILE A 506 18.56 15.90 -54.60
N PRO A 507 19.21 15.43 -53.53
CA PRO A 507 19.42 16.22 -52.29
C PRO A 507 20.06 17.57 -52.62
N ALA A 508 19.44 18.68 -52.20
CA ALA A 508 19.89 20.03 -52.54
C ALA A 508 20.41 20.79 -51.29
N ASN A 509 19.53 21.03 -50.32
CA ASN A 509 19.90 21.74 -49.10
C ASN A 509 19.10 21.25 -47.89
N ILE A 510 19.58 21.60 -46.69
CA ILE A 510 18.90 21.34 -45.43
C ILE A 510 18.25 22.63 -44.94
N THR A 511 16.98 22.55 -44.61
CA THR A 511 16.21 23.66 -44.04
C THR A 511 15.83 23.29 -42.60
N ARG A 512 15.99 24.24 -41.69
CA ARG A 512 15.53 24.08 -40.31
C ARG A 512 14.11 24.60 -40.15
N ILE A 513 13.26 23.84 -39.52
CA ILE A 513 11.86 24.16 -39.19
C ILE A 513 11.71 24.31 -37.68
#